data_0d40344d9b77a8595cb9bd9a56c0cdc9
#
_entry.id   0d40344d9b77a8595cb9bd9a56c0cdc9
#
_cell.length_a   1.000
_cell.length_b   1.000
_cell.length_c   1.000
_cell.angle_alpha   90.00
_cell.angle_beta   90.00
_cell.angle_gamma   90.00
#
_symmetry.space_group_name_H-M   'P 1'
#
loop_
_entity.id
_entity.type
_entity.pdbx_description
1 polymer ?
#
loop_
_entity_poly.entity_id
_entity_poly.type
_entity_poly.pdbx_seq_one_letter_code
_entity_poly.pdbx_strand_id
1 'polypeptide(L)'
;MPGRLWLRRSGWCGLLLLSLSLLSGCVTVPDEIRGTSATPQMDLIRVMNAPNLYVGQESRFGGRIADIRNEANRTRLEIVALPLDNAGRPRLNEPSEGRLVAYVNGFLEPVEFKNQLITVVGPITGTEQGKIGERPYQYVVVGIQGYKRWRVVQQVMLPPRAYDPWWDRHYRHMWGPGWGPSWNDGYAPAQVESVVTE
;
A
#
# COMPACT_ATOMS: atom_id res chain seq x y z
N MET A 1 -49.50 -20.63 -34.24
CA MET A 1 -48.64 -21.06 -33.10
C MET A 1 -47.36 -20.21 -33.08
N PRO A 2 -47.28 -19.15 -32.28
CA PRO A 2 -46.05 -18.37 -32.10
C PRO A 2 -45.62 -18.48 -30.61
N GLY A 3 -44.82 -19.44 -30.27
CA GLY A 3 -44.45 -19.69 -28.87
C GLY A 3 -43.00 -20.10 -28.62
N ARG A 4 -42.13 -20.18 -29.64
CA ARG A 4 -40.78 -20.78 -29.47
C ARG A 4 -39.58 -19.81 -29.57
N LEU A 5 -39.79 -18.54 -29.83
CA LEU A 5 -38.67 -17.57 -29.97
C LEU A 5 -38.33 -16.78 -28.74
N TRP A 6 -39.15 -16.82 -27.70
CA TRP A 6 -38.91 -16.04 -26.45
C TRP A 6 -37.93 -16.72 -25.48
N LEU A 7 -37.84 -18.04 -25.45
CA LEU A 7 -36.95 -18.76 -24.52
C LEU A 7 -35.46 -18.69 -24.87
N ARG A 8 -35.10 -18.38 -26.12
CA ARG A 8 -33.68 -18.34 -26.53
C ARG A 8 -32.96 -17.03 -26.17
N ARG A 9 -33.69 -15.93 -25.98
CA ARG A 9 -33.13 -14.61 -25.63
C ARG A 9 -32.81 -14.47 -24.16
N SER A 10 -33.55 -15.13 -23.28
CA SER A 10 -33.33 -15.09 -21.82
C SER A 10 -32.06 -15.83 -21.37
N GLY A 11 -31.65 -16.87 -22.12
CA GLY A 11 -30.43 -17.63 -21.79
C GLY A 11 -29.14 -16.87 -21.99
N TRP A 12 -29.11 -15.96 -22.97
CA TRP A 12 -27.89 -15.18 -23.28
C TRP A 12 -27.66 -14.04 -22.26
N CYS A 13 -28.71 -13.43 -21.76
CA CYS A 13 -28.62 -12.43 -20.70
C CYS A 13 -28.12 -13.05 -19.37
N GLY A 14 -28.55 -14.29 -19.06
CA GLY A 14 -28.09 -15.01 -17.87
C GLY A 14 -26.60 -15.38 -17.95
N LEU A 15 -26.10 -15.79 -19.13
CA LEU A 15 -24.69 -16.09 -19.34
C LEU A 15 -23.82 -14.83 -19.27
N LEU A 16 -24.28 -13.68 -19.78
CA LEU A 16 -23.58 -12.38 -19.72
C LEU A 16 -23.49 -11.87 -18.27
N LEU A 17 -24.53 -12.02 -17.47
CA LEU A 17 -24.53 -11.65 -16.05
C LEU A 17 -23.63 -12.54 -15.22
N LEU A 18 -23.56 -13.84 -15.53
CA LEU A 18 -22.69 -14.78 -14.84
C LEU A 18 -21.20 -14.56 -15.16
N SER A 19 -20.88 -14.14 -16.40
CA SER A 19 -19.49 -13.83 -16.79
C SER A 19 -18.96 -12.53 -16.15
N LEU A 20 -19.82 -11.56 -15.85
CA LEU A 20 -19.43 -10.30 -15.19
C LEU A 20 -19.08 -10.51 -13.71
N SER A 21 -19.61 -11.56 -13.07
CA SER A 21 -19.35 -11.86 -11.66
C SER A 21 -17.95 -12.47 -11.41
N LEU A 22 -17.24 -12.91 -12.44
CA LEU A 22 -15.93 -13.55 -12.33
C LEU A 22 -14.74 -12.59 -12.41
N LEU A 23 -14.97 -11.27 -12.60
CA LEU A 23 -13.92 -10.26 -12.70
C LEU A 23 -13.65 -9.51 -11.38
N SER A 24 -14.09 -10.01 -10.21
CA SER A 24 -13.65 -9.45 -8.94
C SER A 24 -12.19 -9.81 -8.68
N GLY A 25 -11.26 -8.98 -9.15
CA GLY A 25 -9.85 -9.10 -8.83
C GLY A 25 -9.64 -8.89 -7.35
N CYS A 26 -9.45 -9.96 -6.59
CA CYS A 26 -9.05 -9.87 -5.19
C CYS A 26 -7.63 -9.32 -5.11
N VAL A 27 -7.44 -8.21 -4.42
CA VAL A 27 -6.12 -7.73 -4.01
C VAL A 27 -5.57 -8.77 -3.03
N THR A 28 -4.52 -9.48 -3.43
CA THR A 28 -3.88 -10.54 -2.63
C THR A 28 -2.70 -9.98 -1.86
N VAL A 29 -2.60 -10.34 -0.59
CA VAL A 29 -1.41 -10.07 0.22
C VAL A 29 -0.26 -10.95 -0.28
N PRO A 30 0.94 -10.41 -0.55
CA PRO A 30 2.12 -11.17 -0.93
C PRO A 30 2.42 -12.32 0.02
N ASP A 31 2.94 -13.43 -0.51
CA ASP A 31 3.17 -14.66 0.26
C ASP A 31 4.16 -14.43 1.42
N GLU A 32 5.17 -13.59 1.21
CA GLU A 32 6.22 -13.28 2.20
C GLU A 32 5.67 -12.65 3.48
N ILE A 33 4.52 -11.98 3.40
CA ILE A 33 3.89 -11.28 4.53
C ILE A 33 2.47 -11.77 4.81
N ARG A 34 2.05 -12.87 4.18
CA ARG A 34 0.72 -13.43 4.40
C ARG A 34 0.56 -13.94 5.82
N GLY A 35 1.60 -14.60 6.36
CA GLY A 35 1.54 -15.25 7.65
C GLY A 35 0.70 -16.53 7.62
N THR A 36 0.37 -17.03 8.78
CA THR A 36 -0.42 -18.25 8.99
C THR A 36 -1.85 -17.96 9.46
N SER A 37 -2.06 -16.80 10.11
CA SER A 37 -3.37 -16.38 10.59
C SER A 37 -4.21 -15.77 9.46
N ALA A 38 -5.48 -16.18 9.37
CA ALA A 38 -6.44 -15.54 8.48
C ALA A 38 -6.73 -14.08 8.86
N THR A 39 -6.56 -13.73 10.15
CA THR A 39 -6.84 -12.41 10.73
C THR A 39 -5.69 -11.98 11.63
N PRO A 40 -4.50 -11.65 11.09
CA PRO A 40 -3.40 -11.14 11.90
C PRO A 40 -3.77 -9.79 12.51
N GLN A 41 -3.20 -9.50 13.68
CA GLN A 41 -3.39 -8.19 14.31
C GLN A 41 -2.71 -7.10 13.48
N MET A 42 -3.47 -6.05 13.11
CA MET A 42 -2.97 -4.95 12.29
C MET A 42 -3.12 -3.57 12.97
N ASP A 43 -3.80 -3.49 14.12
CA ASP A 43 -4.02 -2.27 14.88
C ASP A 43 -2.95 -2.14 15.96
N LEU A 44 -1.87 -1.40 15.66
CA LEU A 44 -0.77 -1.18 16.59
C LEU A 44 -1.21 -0.37 17.82
N ILE A 45 -2.10 0.61 17.64
CA ILE A 45 -2.57 1.46 18.75
C ILE A 45 -3.29 0.60 19.79
N ARG A 46 -4.12 -0.33 19.35
CA ARG A 46 -4.80 -1.28 20.25
C ARG A 46 -3.81 -2.15 21.03
N VAL A 47 -2.77 -2.65 20.35
CA VAL A 47 -1.71 -3.45 20.97
C VAL A 47 -0.92 -2.62 21.99
N MET A 48 -0.56 -1.38 21.67
CA MET A 48 0.16 -0.49 22.59
C MET A 48 -0.61 -0.20 23.89
N ASN A 49 -1.94 -0.11 23.79
CA ASN A 49 -2.80 0.14 24.96
C ASN A 49 -2.92 -1.06 25.91
N ALA A 50 -2.76 -2.29 25.43
CA ALA A 50 -2.88 -3.50 26.22
C ALA A 50 -1.94 -4.63 25.72
N PRO A 51 -0.62 -4.42 25.70
CA PRO A 51 0.31 -5.29 24.98
C PRO A 51 0.29 -6.75 25.48
N ASN A 52 0.09 -6.96 26.79
CA ASN A 52 0.08 -8.29 27.38
C ASN A 52 -1.05 -9.19 26.85
N LEU A 53 -2.15 -8.60 26.34
CA LEU A 53 -3.27 -9.36 25.78
C LEU A 53 -2.96 -9.94 24.38
N TYR A 54 -1.92 -9.42 23.74
CA TYR A 54 -1.57 -9.75 22.34
C TYR A 54 -0.28 -10.56 22.22
N VAL A 55 0.40 -10.83 23.31
CA VAL A 55 1.62 -11.68 23.30
C VAL A 55 1.29 -13.05 22.74
N GLY A 56 2.09 -13.50 21.76
CA GLY A 56 1.88 -14.75 21.02
C GLY A 56 0.95 -14.64 19.81
N GLN A 57 0.15 -13.56 19.71
CA GLN A 57 -0.72 -13.36 18.53
C GLN A 57 0.11 -12.96 17.32
N GLU A 58 -0.18 -13.56 16.17
CA GLU A 58 0.42 -13.15 14.89
C GLU A 58 -0.07 -11.75 14.53
N SER A 59 0.87 -10.91 14.13
CA SER A 59 0.62 -9.54 13.71
C SER A 59 1.17 -9.29 12.32
N ARG A 60 0.60 -8.29 11.64
CA ARG A 60 1.14 -7.73 10.41
C ARG A 60 1.18 -6.22 10.56
N PHE A 61 2.38 -5.67 10.72
CA PHE A 61 2.62 -4.24 10.83
C PHE A 61 3.59 -3.79 9.75
N GLY A 62 3.50 -2.53 9.36
CA GLY A 62 4.43 -1.99 8.39
C GLY A 62 4.64 -0.51 8.60
N GLY A 63 5.60 0.04 7.87
CA GLY A 63 5.94 1.45 7.96
C GLY A 63 7.35 1.73 7.45
N ARG A 64 7.94 2.82 7.93
CA ARG A 64 9.29 3.25 7.55
C ARG A 64 10.29 2.82 8.61
N ILE A 65 11.39 2.20 8.20
CA ILE A 65 12.50 1.84 9.09
C ILE A 65 13.22 3.12 9.52
N ALA A 66 13.10 3.47 10.80
CA ALA A 66 13.77 4.63 11.40
C ALA A 66 15.20 4.31 11.80
N ASP A 67 15.43 3.12 12.36
CA ASP A 67 16.74 2.65 12.80
C ASP A 67 16.91 1.15 12.57
N ILE A 68 18.16 0.74 12.35
CA ILE A 68 18.53 -0.67 12.18
C ILE A 68 19.82 -0.94 12.93
N ARG A 69 19.85 -2.01 13.71
CA ARG A 69 21.04 -2.45 14.47
C ARG A 69 21.22 -3.95 14.37
N ASN A 70 22.40 -4.35 13.91
CA ASN A 70 22.78 -5.75 13.92
C ASN A 70 23.33 -6.13 15.31
N GLU A 71 22.74 -7.14 15.92
CA GLU A 71 23.19 -7.80 17.12
C GLU A 71 23.90 -9.11 16.77
N ALA A 72 24.45 -9.84 17.73
CA ALA A 72 25.26 -11.03 17.45
C ALA A 72 24.55 -12.08 16.57
N ASN A 73 23.26 -12.34 16.77
CA ASN A 73 22.53 -13.38 16.06
C ASN A 73 21.23 -12.90 15.37
N ARG A 74 20.92 -11.63 15.48
CA ARG A 74 19.67 -11.05 14.97
C ARG A 74 19.85 -9.59 14.58
N THR A 75 18.96 -9.08 13.79
CA THR A 75 18.87 -7.66 13.47
C THR A 75 17.63 -7.06 14.12
N ARG A 76 17.81 -5.93 14.80
CA ARG A 76 16.76 -5.11 15.39
C ARG A 76 16.38 -4.00 14.41
N LEU A 77 15.12 -3.94 14.05
CA LEU A 77 14.52 -2.88 13.25
C LEU A 77 13.61 -2.02 14.13
N GLU A 78 13.79 -0.70 14.10
CA GLU A 78 12.83 0.25 14.64
C GLU A 78 11.99 0.78 13.50
N ILE A 79 10.68 0.60 13.57
CA ILE A 79 9.74 0.92 12.49
C ILE A 79 8.75 1.99 12.98
N VAL A 80 8.67 3.10 12.26
CA VAL A 80 7.58 4.08 12.37
C VAL A 80 6.38 3.48 11.65
N ALA A 81 5.40 3.02 12.42
CA ALA A 81 4.25 2.30 11.89
C ALA A 81 3.32 3.21 11.12
N LEU A 82 2.83 2.71 10.00
CA LEU A 82 1.83 3.34 9.15
C LEU A 82 0.67 2.34 8.94
N PRO A 83 -0.56 2.82 8.79
CA PRO A 83 -1.67 1.97 8.36
C PRO A 83 -1.34 1.22 7.08
N LEU A 84 -1.81 -0.01 6.97
CA LEU A 84 -1.63 -0.84 5.78
C LEU A 84 -2.88 -0.80 4.89
N ASP A 85 -2.67 -0.96 3.58
CA ASP A 85 -3.75 -1.24 2.65
C ASP A 85 -4.09 -2.76 2.63
N ASN A 86 -5.06 -3.14 1.80
CA ASN A 86 -5.50 -4.54 1.67
C ASN A 86 -4.42 -5.48 1.10
N ALA A 87 -3.39 -4.95 0.45
CA ALA A 87 -2.23 -5.70 -0.02
C ALA A 87 -1.10 -5.77 1.02
N GLY A 88 -1.27 -5.13 2.17
CA GLY A 88 -0.25 -5.03 3.20
C GLY A 88 0.80 -3.95 2.93
N ARG A 89 0.55 -2.98 2.06
CA ARG A 89 1.46 -1.87 1.77
C ARG A 89 1.25 -0.72 2.74
N PRO A 90 2.33 -0.10 3.28
CA PRO A 90 2.21 1.09 4.11
C PRO A 90 1.62 2.29 3.34
N ARG A 91 0.63 2.96 3.92
CA ARG A 91 0.00 4.15 3.35
C ARG A 91 0.80 5.40 3.72
N LEU A 92 1.44 6.03 2.72
CA LEU A 92 2.36 7.15 2.95
C LEU A 92 1.67 8.45 3.42
N ASN A 93 0.41 8.64 3.06
CA ASN A 93 -0.34 9.87 3.30
C ASN A 93 -1.14 9.83 4.61
N GLU A 94 -0.97 8.76 5.40
CA GLU A 94 -1.65 8.59 6.68
C GLU A 94 -0.71 8.93 7.85
N PRO A 95 -1.26 9.41 8.97
CA PRO A 95 -0.48 9.65 10.16
C PRO A 95 0.11 8.35 10.72
N SER A 96 1.27 8.46 11.37
CA SER A 96 1.90 7.33 12.05
C SER A 96 1.07 6.87 13.25
N GLU A 97 0.93 5.55 13.40
CA GLU A 97 0.28 4.90 14.54
C GLU A 97 1.21 4.74 15.76
N GLY A 98 2.46 5.16 15.65
CA GLY A 98 3.48 4.99 16.68
C GLY A 98 4.72 4.28 16.17
N ARG A 99 5.49 3.68 17.08
CA ARG A 99 6.69 2.91 16.72
C ARG A 99 6.65 1.52 17.33
N LEU A 100 7.22 0.58 16.62
CA LEU A 100 7.44 -0.77 17.09
C LEU A 100 8.90 -1.18 16.84
N VAL A 101 9.33 -2.22 17.54
CA VAL A 101 10.60 -2.90 17.30
C VAL A 101 10.31 -4.28 16.72
N ALA A 102 11.03 -4.64 15.69
CA ALA A 102 10.92 -5.96 15.09
C ALA A 102 12.31 -6.63 15.02
N TYR A 103 12.37 -7.90 15.39
CA TYR A 103 13.59 -8.70 15.37
C TYR A 103 13.52 -9.75 14.26
N VAL A 104 14.54 -9.80 13.43
CA VAL A 104 14.73 -10.85 12.42
C VAL A 104 16.02 -11.61 12.73
N ASN A 105 16.00 -12.92 12.61
CA ASN A 105 17.21 -13.74 12.75
C ASN A 105 18.18 -13.45 11.59
N GLY A 106 19.47 -13.37 11.94
CA GLY A 106 20.54 -13.12 10.98
C GLY A 106 20.83 -11.63 10.77
N PHE A 107 21.63 -11.38 9.76
CA PHE A 107 22.16 -10.06 9.39
C PHE A 107 21.35 -9.43 8.27
N LEU A 108 20.98 -8.17 8.43
CA LEU A 108 20.46 -7.33 7.35
C LEU A 108 21.40 -6.16 7.09
N GLU A 109 21.68 -5.86 5.83
CA GLU A 109 22.55 -4.76 5.44
C GLU A 109 21.92 -3.39 5.72
N PRO A 110 22.48 -2.58 6.66
CA PRO A 110 21.83 -1.34 7.07
C PRO A 110 21.60 -0.34 5.94
N VAL A 111 22.51 -0.27 4.97
CA VAL A 111 22.43 0.65 3.82
C VAL A 111 21.19 0.33 2.94
N GLU A 112 20.82 -0.93 2.85
CA GLU A 112 19.68 -1.36 2.04
C GLU A 112 18.33 -1.17 2.73
N PHE A 113 18.31 -1.15 4.07
CA PHE A 113 17.06 -1.15 4.86
C PHE A 113 16.73 0.20 5.46
N LYS A 114 17.71 1.01 5.85
CA LYS A 114 17.46 2.30 6.50
C LYS A 114 16.62 3.21 5.61
N ASN A 115 15.58 3.81 6.20
CA ASN A 115 14.61 4.68 5.54
C ASN A 115 13.71 4.00 4.50
N GLN A 116 13.83 2.68 4.30
CA GLN A 116 12.96 1.93 3.39
C GLN A 116 11.59 1.67 4.05
N LEU A 117 10.60 1.41 3.19
CA LEU A 117 9.30 0.91 3.63
C LEU A 117 9.36 -0.61 3.74
N ILE A 118 8.79 -1.11 4.83
CA ILE A 118 8.73 -2.54 5.11
C ILE A 118 7.36 -2.92 5.69
N THR A 119 6.93 -4.13 5.40
CA THR A 119 5.87 -4.81 6.13
C THR A 119 6.46 -6.08 6.72
N VAL A 120 6.18 -6.33 7.98
CA VAL A 120 6.63 -7.49 8.73
C VAL A 120 5.44 -8.30 9.22
N VAL A 121 5.58 -9.60 9.26
CA VAL A 121 4.60 -10.53 9.83
C VAL A 121 5.28 -11.44 10.84
N GLY A 122 4.59 -11.68 11.95
CA GLY A 122 5.05 -12.60 13.01
C GLY A 122 4.39 -12.31 14.35
N PRO A 123 4.68 -13.14 15.37
CA PRO A 123 4.08 -13.01 16.68
C PRO A 123 4.57 -11.76 17.42
N ILE A 124 3.66 -11.16 18.16
CA ILE A 124 4.00 -10.17 19.17
C ILE A 124 4.70 -10.91 20.32
N THR A 125 5.94 -10.53 20.64
CA THR A 125 6.74 -11.21 21.65
C THR A 125 6.75 -10.50 23.00
N GLY A 126 6.24 -9.28 23.08
CA GLY A 126 6.14 -8.48 24.28
C GLY A 126 6.38 -7.00 24.04
N THR A 127 7.04 -6.36 25.00
CA THR A 127 7.42 -4.94 24.92
C THR A 127 8.88 -4.72 25.29
N GLU A 128 9.46 -3.64 24.79
CA GLU A 128 10.82 -3.19 25.08
C GLU A 128 10.82 -1.71 25.47
N GLN A 129 11.56 -1.37 26.53
CA GLN A 129 11.75 0.02 26.91
C GLN A 129 12.92 0.63 26.14
N GLY A 130 12.71 1.82 25.60
CA GLY A 130 13.74 2.58 24.90
C GLY A 130 13.47 4.06 24.94
N LYS A 131 14.02 4.80 23.98
CA LYS A 131 13.85 6.26 23.88
C LYS A 131 13.62 6.67 22.44
N ILE A 132 12.84 7.73 22.26
CA ILE A 132 12.75 8.49 21.01
C ILE A 132 13.31 9.88 21.31
N GLY A 133 14.54 10.15 20.83
CA GLY A 133 15.32 11.26 21.32
C GLY A 133 15.59 11.09 22.82
N GLU A 134 15.22 12.08 23.64
CA GLU A 134 15.37 12.00 25.10
C GLU A 134 14.14 11.45 25.84
N ARG A 135 13.04 11.16 25.13
CA ARG A 135 11.79 10.71 25.76
C ARG A 135 11.76 9.20 25.90
N PRO A 136 11.45 8.67 27.09
CA PRO A 136 11.17 7.25 27.27
C PRO A 136 10.03 6.82 26.37
N TYR A 137 10.16 5.64 25.76
CA TYR A 137 9.14 5.06 24.89
C TYR A 137 9.07 3.55 25.08
N GLN A 138 7.85 3.02 25.16
CA GLN A 138 7.62 1.59 25.23
C GLN A 138 7.25 1.06 23.86
N TYR A 139 8.12 0.25 23.28
CA TYR A 139 7.91 -0.37 21.98
C TYR A 139 7.15 -1.69 22.13
N VAL A 140 6.20 -1.95 21.24
CA VAL A 140 5.71 -3.31 20.97
C VAL A 140 6.81 -4.05 20.24
N VAL A 141 7.06 -5.31 20.59
CA VAL A 141 8.11 -6.14 19.99
C VAL A 141 7.47 -7.26 19.17
N VAL A 142 7.93 -7.40 17.93
CA VAL A 142 7.50 -8.44 16.99
C VAL A 142 8.68 -9.32 16.61
N GLY A 143 8.50 -10.64 16.66
CA GLY A 143 9.45 -11.60 16.09
C GLY A 143 9.13 -11.82 14.62
N ILE A 144 9.99 -11.36 13.72
CA ILE A 144 9.74 -11.44 12.27
C ILE A 144 9.84 -12.90 11.81
N GLN A 145 8.78 -13.40 11.18
CA GLN A 145 8.73 -14.66 10.45
C GLN A 145 8.78 -14.46 8.94
N GLY A 146 8.27 -13.31 8.47
CA GLY A 146 8.33 -12.89 7.07
C GLY A 146 8.32 -11.37 6.96
N TYR A 147 8.90 -10.86 5.91
CA TYR A 147 8.86 -9.42 5.62
C TYR A 147 8.91 -9.16 4.12
N LYS A 148 8.38 -7.99 3.74
CA LYS A 148 8.47 -7.47 2.37
C LYS A 148 8.90 -6.01 2.40
N ARG A 149 9.92 -5.66 1.59
CA ARG A 149 10.31 -4.27 1.35
C ARG A 149 9.50 -3.71 0.19
N TRP A 150 9.17 -2.43 0.29
CA TRP A 150 8.41 -1.72 -0.73
C TRP A 150 9.21 -0.56 -1.29
N ARG A 151 9.01 -0.28 -2.57
CA ARG A 151 9.61 0.87 -3.24
C ARG A 151 8.61 2.01 -3.33
N VAL A 152 9.11 3.24 -3.23
CA VAL A 152 8.31 4.44 -3.50
C VAL A 152 8.67 4.93 -4.89
N VAL A 153 7.67 4.92 -5.77
CA VAL A 153 7.81 5.45 -7.13
C VAL A 153 7.01 6.75 -7.22
N GLN A 154 7.63 7.80 -7.73
CA GLN A 154 6.92 9.03 -8.04
C GLN A 154 6.33 8.94 -9.45
N GLN A 155 5.01 9.01 -9.53
CA GLN A 155 4.30 9.08 -10.79
C GLN A 155 3.90 10.53 -11.05
N VAL A 156 4.30 11.05 -12.22
CA VAL A 156 3.89 12.37 -12.69
C VAL A 156 2.57 12.19 -13.45
N MET A 157 1.47 12.59 -12.82
CA MET A 157 0.18 12.63 -13.48
C MET A 157 0.06 13.94 -14.25
N LEU A 158 0.10 13.85 -15.56
CA LEU A 158 -0.26 14.96 -16.42
C LEU A 158 -1.79 15.00 -16.49
N PRO A 159 -2.41 16.16 -16.22
CA PRO A 159 -3.85 16.29 -16.40
C PRO A 159 -4.21 15.97 -17.85
N PRO A 160 -5.37 15.31 -18.08
CA PRO A 160 -5.84 15.08 -19.44
C PRO A 160 -5.97 16.43 -20.12
N ARG A 161 -5.40 16.55 -21.32
CA ARG A 161 -5.61 17.75 -22.14
C ARG A 161 -7.11 17.91 -22.33
N ALA A 162 -7.63 19.08 -22.00
CA ALA A 162 -9.01 19.41 -22.27
C ALA A 162 -9.18 19.37 -23.80
N TYR A 163 -9.69 18.23 -24.29
CA TYR A 163 -10.05 18.12 -25.69
C TYR A 163 -11.40 18.82 -25.86
N ASP A 164 -11.39 19.99 -26.50
CA ASP A 164 -12.61 20.68 -26.89
C ASP A 164 -12.92 20.34 -28.37
N PRO A 165 -13.88 19.41 -28.62
CA PRO A 165 -14.23 18.97 -29.95
C PRO A 165 -14.80 20.10 -30.81
N TRP A 166 -15.35 21.17 -30.20
CA TRP A 166 -15.94 22.30 -30.88
C TRP A 166 -14.87 23.22 -31.48
N TRP A 167 -13.82 23.52 -30.66
CA TRP A 167 -12.66 24.30 -31.11
C TRP A 167 -11.89 23.58 -32.22
N ASP A 168 -11.62 22.30 -32.07
CA ASP A 168 -10.84 21.52 -33.05
C ASP A 168 -11.56 21.42 -34.39
N ARG A 169 -12.89 21.32 -34.39
CA ARG A 169 -13.71 21.24 -35.60
C ARG A 169 -13.84 22.57 -36.34
N HIS A 170 -13.91 23.72 -35.61
CA HIS A 170 -14.21 25.01 -36.24
C HIS A 170 -12.96 25.82 -36.58
N TYR A 171 -11.88 25.68 -35.89
CA TYR A 171 -10.71 26.55 -36.03
C TYR A 171 -9.49 25.90 -36.66
N ARG A 172 -9.36 24.58 -36.64
CA ARG A 172 -8.23 23.89 -37.25
C ARG A 172 -8.17 24.07 -38.78
N HIS A 173 -9.30 24.26 -39.45
CA HIS A 173 -9.39 24.47 -40.90
C HIS A 173 -9.23 25.93 -41.31
N MET A 174 -9.36 26.90 -40.40
CA MET A 174 -9.37 28.32 -40.77
C MET A 174 -7.99 28.98 -40.64
N TRP A 175 -7.07 28.46 -39.81
CA TRP A 175 -5.82 29.14 -39.51
C TRP A 175 -4.54 28.30 -39.73
N GLY A 176 -4.59 27.12 -40.29
CA GLY A 176 -3.42 26.29 -40.61
C GLY A 176 -2.68 25.71 -39.37
N PRO A 177 -1.76 24.75 -39.58
CA PRO A 177 -0.98 24.16 -38.52
C PRO A 177 0.11 25.13 -38.03
N GLY A 178 -0.14 25.85 -36.97
CA GLY A 178 0.82 26.77 -36.35
C GLY A 178 0.22 27.98 -35.66
N TRP A 179 -1.04 28.31 -35.90
CA TRP A 179 -1.72 29.46 -35.29
C TRP A 179 -2.96 29.07 -34.46
N GLY A 180 -2.94 27.89 -33.85
CA GLY A 180 -3.97 27.49 -32.91
C GLY A 180 -3.75 28.12 -31.55
N PRO A 181 -4.77 28.09 -30.63
CA PRO A 181 -4.72 28.65 -29.29
C PRO A 181 -3.78 27.88 -28.33
N SER A 182 -2.62 27.51 -28.82
CA SER A 182 -1.54 26.87 -28.06
C SER A 182 -0.96 27.75 -26.94
N TRP A 183 -1.31 29.03 -26.94
CA TRP A 183 -0.83 30.01 -25.94
C TRP A 183 -1.71 30.12 -24.70
N ASN A 184 -2.91 29.53 -24.70
CA ASN A 184 -3.85 29.53 -23.59
C ASN A 184 -4.17 28.13 -23.03
N ASP A 185 -3.45 27.09 -23.45
CA ASP A 185 -3.47 25.84 -22.73
C ASP A 185 -2.85 26.11 -21.37
N GLY A 186 -3.70 26.51 -20.43
CA GLY A 186 -3.30 26.75 -19.06
C GLY A 186 -2.48 25.54 -18.62
N TYR A 187 -1.23 25.77 -18.25
CA TYR A 187 -0.38 24.76 -17.62
C TYR A 187 -1.09 24.29 -16.37
N ALA A 188 -1.92 23.24 -16.50
CA ALA A 188 -2.36 22.57 -15.31
C ALA A 188 -1.09 21.93 -14.68
N PRO A 189 -0.76 22.27 -13.45
CA PRO A 189 0.45 21.78 -12.82
C PRO A 189 0.39 20.26 -12.79
N ALA A 190 1.48 19.61 -13.24
CA ALA A 190 1.61 18.17 -13.10
C ALA A 190 1.52 17.79 -11.63
N GLN A 191 0.66 16.84 -11.30
CA GLN A 191 0.58 16.30 -9.95
C GLN A 191 1.60 15.17 -9.80
N VAL A 192 2.45 15.27 -8.79
CA VAL A 192 3.40 14.20 -8.45
C VAL A 192 2.76 13.39 -7.32
N GLU A 193 2.42 12.15 -7.61
CA GLU A 193 1.90 11.21 -6.62
C GLU A 193 2.97 10.16 -6.28
N SER A 194 3.16 9.93 -4.99
CA SER A 194 4.07 8.88 -4.50
C SER A 194 3.28 7.58 -4.32
N VAL A 195 3.61 6.57 -5.11
CA VAL A 195 2.94 5.27 -5.09
C VAL A 195 3.90 4.21 -4.52
N VAL A 196 3.39 3.37 -3.62
CA VAL A 196 4.12 2.24 -3.08
C VAL A 196 3.97 1.04 -4.02
N THR A 197 5.09 0.53 -4.51
CA THR A 197 5.15 -0.62 -5.43
C THR A 197 6.00 -1.76 -4.86
N GLU A 198 5.96 -2.89 -5.52
CA GLU A 198 6.82 -4.04 -5.20
C GLU A 198 8.28 -3.80 -5.54
#